data_8b2221e1e43047a0818d4fcf0244c0dd
#
_entry.id   8b2221e1e43047a0818d4fcf0244c0dd
#
_cell.length_a   1.000
_cell.length_b   1.000
_cell.length_c   1.000
_cell.angle_alpha   90.00
_cell.angle_beta   90.00
_cell.angle_gamma   90.00
#
_symmetry.space_group_name_H-M   'P 1'
#
loop_
_entity.id
_entity.type
_entity.pdbx_description
1 polymer ?
#
loop_
_entity_poly.entity_id
_entity_poly.type
_entity_poly.pdbx_seq_one_letter_code
_entity_poly.pdbx_strand_id
1 'polypeptide(L)'
;MKTVVEPQREIPVLRETEVIVVGGGPGGIGAALASAQTGADTVVIDRFNALGGLQTQGNNSMFSFVDPALHGGVIDEILERMQAAGMVSNPEGMSEVERAARRRPFTGGLPAEKLPKRLVETAYGYWGRWGRYFDSEYYKEMLDDMMAEAGVKLFYHSFASAAIREGSSLKGVIIETKEGRQAILGKVVIDTTGQGDIAWKSGAPVLGDEGFPVGPRKGHPGGMLHAFMIAGVDLPKFREFRKANLDEWGGMYGGRKIIAEARAKGAHLKSGAVIISADFDITGAGRVYIMNPVHAIPFERTGWMTEEMTDCEIDLRKQAWEMWRLLKEKVPGFEHSFIEKTPQLCTFPGHRLLGEHVITVNEMREGKAFDDGVAISNMPPDIYEAVGRFRYEILPHDIPYRALVSKEVDNLLAGGMTISCGQFAMAALRYCTPSICTGQAAGTAAGLAARNNVSPKGLDVRLLQNTLRKQGAKVTVKDVAAEAIEPYKFIQDLGLVNARTPGEKPQVSEEDIGRF
;
A
#
# COMPACT_ATOMS: atom_id res chain seq x y z
N MET A 1 34.15 0.83 9.05
CA MET A 1 33.61 -0.50 8.70
C MET A 1 34.73 -1.29 7.99
N LYS A 2 34.93 -2.59 8.34
CA LYS A 2 35.92 -3.43 7.62
C LYS A 2 35.35 -3.73 6.22
N THR A 3 36.17 -3.64 5.17
CA THR A 3 35.76 -3.92 3.79
C THR A 3 36.58 -5.09 3.24
N VAL A 4 36.00 -5.78 2.27
CA VAL A 4 36.69 -6.77 1.43
C VAL A 4 36.55 -6.33 -0.02
N VAL A 5 37.53 -6.68 -0.85
CA VAL A 5 37.47 -6.38 -2.28
C VAL A 5 36.79 -7.55 -2.98
N GLU A 6 35.70 -7.27 -3.71
CA GLU A 6 35.10 -8.22 -4.65
C GLU A 6 35.90 -8.17 -5.97
N PRO A 7 36.42 -9.31 -6.47
CA PRO A 7 37.13 -9.33 -7.74
C PRO A 7 36.24 -8.86 -8.89
N GLN A 8 36.83 -8.11 -9.82
CA GLN A 8 36.14 -7.76 -11.05
C GLN A 8 35.79 -9.03 -11.84
N ARG A 9 34.57 -9.09 -12.35
CA ARG A 9 34.07 -10.22 -13.14
C ARG A 9 33.09 -9.77 -14.22
N GLU A 10 33.01 -10.54 -15.29
CA GLU A 10 31.95 -10.45 -16.28
C GLU A 10 30.68 -11.12 -15.73
N ILE A 11 29.51 -10.51 -15.97
CA ILE A 11 28.23 -11.01 -15.53
C ILE A 11 27.42 -11.42 -16.75
N PRO A 12 26.90 -12.66 -16.84
CA PRO A 12 26.11 -13.10 -17.99
C PRO A 12 24.81 -12.30 -18.06
N VAL A 13 24.42 -11.93 -19.27
CA VAL A 13 23.12 -11.30 -19.55
C VAL A 13 22.08 -12.40 -19.69
N LEU A 14 21.17 -12.46 -18.73
CA LEU A 14 20.07 -13.43 -18.74
C LEU A 14 19.01 -13.06 -19.79
N ARG A 15 18.72 -11.76 -19.93
CA ARG A 15 17.72 -11.26 -20.87
C ARG A 15 17.96 -9.79 -21.23
N GLU A 16 17.56 -9.47 -22.47
CA GLU A 16 17.33 -8.11 -22.95
C GLU A 16 15.81 -7.91 -23.14
N THR A 17 15.29 -6.74 -22.79
CA THR A 17 13.86 -6.41 -22.82
C THR A 17 13.65 -4.92 -23.06
N GLU A 18 12.42 -4.48 -23.25
CA GLU A 18 12.12 -3.04 -23.36
C GLU A 18 11.89 -2.40 -22.00
N VAL A 19 11.13 -3.08 -21.13
CA VAL A 19 10.75 -2.55 -19.80
C VAL A 19 11.09 -3.55 -18.71
N ILE A 20 11.82 -3.08 -17.70
CA ILE A 20 12.17 -3.83 -16.50
C ILE A 20 11.35 -3.28 -15.33
N VAL A 21 10.49 -4.09 -14.75
CA VAL A 21 9.76 -3.81 -13.51
C VAL A 21 10.46 -4.50 -12.36
N VAL A 22 10.96 -3.76 -11.39
CA VAL A 22 11.65 -4.33 -10.23
C VAL A 22 10.75 -4.24 -9.00
N GLY A 23 10.29 -5.41 -8.53
CA GLY A 23 9.34 -5.56 -7.44
C GLY A 23 7.93 -5.88 -7.93
N GLY A 24 7.43 -7.08 -7.62
CA GLY A 24 6.11 -7.60 -8.00
C GLY A 24 4.99 -7.27 -7.01
N GLY A 25 5.14 -6.21 -6.20
CA GLY A 25 4.08 -5.71 -5.33
C GLY A 25 2.96 -5.02 -6.10
N PRO A 26 1.97 -4.39 -5.42
CA PRO A 26 0.84 -3.72 -6.07
C PRO A 26 1.26 -2.75 -7.18
N GLY A 27 2.31 -1.95 -6.96
CA GLY A 27 2.86 -1.07 -7.98
C GLY A 27 3.41 -1.82 -9.18
N GLY A 28 4.11 -2.94 -8.94
CA GLY A 28 4.70 -3.76 -10.00
C GLY A 28 3.66 -4.49 -10.84
N ILE A 29 2.58 -4.96 -10.23
CA ILE A 29 1.44 -5.57 -10.93
C ILE A 29 0.84 -4.56 -11.92
N GLY A 30 0.50 -3.36 -11.42
CA GLY A 30 -0.02 -2.29 -12.28
C GLY A 30 0.94 -1.93 -13.41
N ALA A 31 2.24 -1.81 -13.09
CA ALA A 31 3.27 -1.45 -14.05
C ALA A 31 3.47 -2.51 -15.14
N ALA A 32 3.55 -3.76 -14.77
CA ALA A 32 3.82 -4.84 -15.71
C ALA A 32 2.67 -5.05 -16.71
N LEU A 33 1.44 -5.17 -16.20
CA LEU A 33 0.25 -5.35 -17.04
C LEU A 33 0.06 -4.17 -17.98
N ALA A 34 0.16 -2.94 -17.48
CA ALA A 34 -0.04 -1.76 -18.30
C ALA A 34 1.07 -1.53 -19.31
N SER A 35 2.32 -1.86 -18.99
CA SER A 35 3.43 -1.85 -19.95
C SER A 35 3.17 -2.84 -21.08
N ALA A 36 2.85 -4.08 -20.77
CA ALA A 36 2.54 -5.11 -21.76
C ALA A 36 1.35 -4.73 -22.66
N GLN A 37 0.32 -4.07 -22.10
CA GLN A 37 -0.83 -3.57 -22.86
C GLN A 37 -0.45 -2.51 -23.90
N THR A 38 0.71 -1.85 -23.78
CA THR A 38 1.24 -0.98 -24.86
C THR A 38 1.93 -1.77 -25.97
N GLY A 39 2.12 -3.07 -25.79
CA GLY A 39 2.86 -3.96 -26.67
C GLY A 39 4.37 -3.98 -26.43
N ALA A 40 4.85 -3.45 -25.30
CA ALA A 40 6.27 -3.50 -24.93
C ALA A 40 6.66 -4.87 -24.33
N ASP A 41 7.83 -5.40 -24.72
CA ASP A 41 8.42 -6.57 -24.06
C ASP A 41 8.77 -6.20 -22.62
N THR A 42 8.14 -6.91 -21.67
CA THR A 42 8.16 -6.52 -20.25
C THR A 42 8.58 -7.70 -19.37
N VAL A 43 9.47 -7.43 -18.43
CA VAL A 43 9.85 -8.39 -17.39
C VAL A 43 9.54 -7.86 -16.01
N VAL A 44 9.19 -8.77 -15.09
CA VAL A 44 9.08 -8.48 -13.65
C VAL A 44 10.12 -9.30 -12.90
N ILE A 45 10.81 -8.65 -11.99
CA ILE A 45 11.78 -9.27 -11.09
C ILE A 45 11.23 -9.18 -9.67
N ASP A 46 11.07 -10.31 -8.99
CA ASP A 46 10.68 -10.32 -7.57
C ASP A 46 11.54 -11.28 -6.76
N ARG A 47 11.86 -10.87 -5.53
CA ARG A 47 12.67 -11.68 -4.58
C ARG A 47 11.88 -12.82 -3.95
N PHE A 48 10.57 -12.78 -3.99
CA PHE A 48 9.67 -13.80 -3.47
C PHE A 48 9.25 -14.80 -4.55
N ASN A 49 8.42 -15.73 -4.17
CA ASN A 49 7.90 -16.81 -5.01
C ASN A 49 6.53 -16.49 -5.64
N ALA A 50 6.02 -15.30 -5.46
CA ALA A 50 4.73 -14.87 -5.99
C ALA A 50 4.62 -13.35 -6.01
N LEU A 51 3.78 -12.83 -6.88
CA LEU A 51 3.39 -11.41 -6.93
C LEU A 51 2.50 -11.01 -5.74
N GLY A 52 2.21 -9.72 -5.63
CA GLY A 52 1.32 -9.14 -4.62
C GLY A 52 2.04 -8.44 -3.47
N GLY A 53 3.32 -8.71 -3.25
CA GLY A 53 4.12 -8.06 -2.20
C GLY A 53 3.43 -8.09 -0.83
N LEU A 54 3.12 -6.92 -0.26
CA LEU A 54 2.43 -6.86 1.05
C LEU A 54 1.04 -7.52 1.06
N GLN A 55 0.35 -7.57 -0.06
CA GLN A 55 -0.98 -8.18 -0.16
C GLN A 55 -0.94 -9.72 -0.08
N THR A 56 0.19 -10.33 -0.43
CA THR A 56 0.40 -11.79 -0.38
C THR A 56 1.43 -12.18 0.66
N GLN A 57 2.66 -11.71 0.52
CA GLN A 57 3.77 -12.02 1.43
C GLN A 57 3.64 -11.33 2.79
N GLY A 58 3.07 -10.13 2.83
CA GLY A 58 2.79 -9.38 4.05
C GLY A 58 1.45 -9.71 4.71
N ASN A 59 0.66 -10.63 4.13
CA ASN A 59 -0.70 -10.98 4.56
C ASN A 59 -1.66 -9.80 4.69
N ASN A 60 -1.39 -8.67 4.04
CA ASN A 60 -2.32 -7.54 3.99
C ASN A 60 -3.35 -7.75 2.87
N SER A 61 -4.12 -8.83 2.99
CA SER A 61 -5.01 -9.35 1.95
C SER A 61 -6.28 -8.53 1.83
N MET A 62 -6.14 -7.23 1.54
CA MET A 62 -7.27 -6.34 1.32
C MET A 62 -6.98 -5.26 0.28
N PHE A 63 -8.01 -4.86 -0.46
CA PHE A 63 -8.02 -3.66 -1.28
C PHE A 63 -8.63 -2.52 -0.48
N SER A 64 -7.85 -1.50 -0.18
CA SER A 64 -8.28 -0.35 0.61
C SER A 64 -8.71 0.80 -0.27
N PHE A 65 -9.81 1.46 0.07
CA PHE A 65 -10.28 2.71 -0.56
C PHE A 65 -10.52 2.63 -2.07
N VAL A 66 -10.89 1.48 -2.59
CA VAL A 66 -11.29 1.38 -4.00
C VAL A 66 -12.62 2.09 -4.20
N ASP A 67 -12.62 3.11 -5.06
CA ASP A 67 -13.81 3.83 -5.49
C ASP A 67 -13.92 3.73 -7.01
N PRO A 68 -14.91 2.98 -7.55
CA PRO A 68 -15.07 2.84 -9.00
C PRO A 68 -15.31 4.16 -9.74
N ALA A 69 -15.70 5.22 -9.03
CA ALA A 69 -15.81 6.55 -9.62
C ALA A 69 -14.47 7.27 -9.75
N LEU A 70 -13.47 6.87 -8.97
CA LEU A 70 -12.15 7.51 -8.90
C LEU A 70 -11.03 6.65 -9.47
N HIS A 71 -11.23 5.34 -9.51
CA HIS A 71 -10.24 4.36 -9.95
C HIS A 71 -10.78 3.54 -11.11
N GLY A 72 -9.88 2.86 -11.81
CA GLY A 72 -10.24 2.01 -12.95
C GLY A 72 -9.02 1.34 -13.57
N GLY A 73 -9.22 0.68 -14.69
CA GLY A 73 -8.15 -0.02 -15.41
C GLY A 73 -7.73 -1.32 -14.74
N VAL A 74 -6.43 -1.50 -14.49
CA VAL A 74 -5.88 -2.76 -13.94
C VAL A 74 -6.54 -3.14 -12.61
N ILE A 75 -6.87 -2.19 -11.75
CA ILE A 75 -7.51 -2.51 -10.47
C ILE A 75 -8.94 -3.03 -10.64
N ASP A 76 -9.68 -2.53 -11.62
CA ASP A 76 -11.02 -3.02 -11.92
C ASP A 76 -10.96 -4.46 -12.46
N GLU A 77 -10.04 -4.75 -13.39
CA GLU A 77 -9.83 -6.09 -13.92
C GLU A 77 -9.48 -7.10 -12.82
N ILE A 78 -8.59 -6.74 -11.90
CA ILE A 78 -8.25 -7.55 -10.73
C ILE A 78 -9.51 -7.85 -9.90
N LEU A 79 -10.29 -6.82 -9.57
CA LEU A 79 -11.47 -6.96 -8.73
C LEU A 79 -12.58 -7.79 -9.41
N GLU A 80 -12.78 -7.61 -10.72
CA GLU A 80 -13.74 -8.37 -11.50
C GLU A 80 -13.38 -9.86 -11.53
N ARG A 81 -12.11 -10.20 -11.77
CA ARG A 81 -11.63 -11.59 -11.74
C ARG A 81 -11.80 -12.22 -10.36
N MET A 82 -11.41 -11.51 -9.30
CA MET A 82 -11.57 -11.96 -7.91
C MET A 82 -13.05 -12.16 -7.54
N GLN A 83 -13.92 -11.27 -8.00
CA GLN A 83 -15.36 -11.36 -7.75
C GLN A 83 -16.00 -12.50 -8.53
N ALA A 84 -15.64 -12.69 -9.77
CA ALA A 84 -16.12 -13.80 -10.61
C ALA A 84 -15.76 -15.17 -10.00
N ALA A 85 -14.59 -15.27 -9.38
CA ALA A 85 -14.15 -16.48 -8.68
C ALA A 85 -14.75 -16.63 -7.27
N GLY A 86 -15.48 -15.64 -6.74
CA GLY A 86 -15.97 -15.66 -5.37
C GLY A 86 -14.87 -15.51 -4.30
N MET A 87 -13.68 -15.06 -4.69
CA MET A 87 -12.49 -15.00 -3.84
C MET A 87 -12.21 -13.60 -3.27
N VAL A 88 -13.23 -12.74 -3.28
CA VAL A 88 -13.22 -11.43 -2.60
C VAL A 88 -14.49 -11.29 -1.77
N SER A 89 -14.35 -10.69 -0.58
CA SER A 89 -15.49 -10.48 0.32
C SER A 89 -16.53 -9.55 -0.30
N ASN A 90 -17.81 -9.95 -0.20
CA ASN A 90 -18.91 -9.07 -0.53
C ASN A 90 -19.43 -8.39 0.73
N PRO A 91 -19.39 -7.08 0.79
CA PRO A 91 -19.78 -6.30 1.95
C PRO A 91 -21.29 -6.11 2.14
N GLU A 92 -22.09 -6.53 1.19
CA GLU A 92 -23.55 -6.32 1.21
C GLU A 92 -24.26 -7.00 2.38
N GLY A 93 -23.60 -7.94 3.06
CA GLY A 93 -24.13 -8.64 4.23
C GLY A 93 -24.06 -7.90 5.58
N MET A 94 -23.49 -6.67 5.63
CA MET A 94 -23.42 -5.91 6.88
C MET A 94 -24.78 -5.35 7.29
N SER A 95 -25.13 -5.51 8.57
CA SER A 95 -26.28 -4.84 9.16
C SER A 95 -26.09 -3.31 9.19
N GLU A 96 -27.20 -2.56 9.20
CA GLU A 96 -27.12 -1.09 9.32
C GLU A 96 -26.45 -0.63 10.63
N VAL A 97 -26.60 -1.39 11.72
CA VAL A 97 -25.93 -1.11 13.00
C VAL A 97 -24.40 -1.22 12.86
N GLU A 98 -23.90 -2.24 12.15
CA GLU A 98 -22.47 -2.37 11.88
C GLU A 98 -21.97 -1.27 10.95
N ARG A 99 -22.73 -0.92 9.92
CA ARG A 99 -22.43 0.20 9.03
C ARG A 99 -22.38 1.54 9.78
N ALA A 100 -23.37 1.81 10.61
CA ALA A 100 -23.42 3.02 11.42
C ALA A 100 -22.26 3.10 12.42
N ALA A 101 -21.90 2.01 13.07
CA ALA A 101 -20.76 1.95 13.99
C ALA A 101 -19.44 2.25 13.27
N ARG A 102 -19.28 1.75 12.04
CA ARG A 102 -18.09 2.03 11.22
C ARG A 102 -18.03 3.46 10.68
N ARG A 103 -19.18 4.08 10.38
CA ARG A 103 -19.26 5.49 9.94
C ARG A 103 -19.03 6.49 11.08
N ARG A 104 -19.43 6.14 12.30
CA ARG A 104 -19.41 7.03 13.47
C ARG A 104 -18.11 7.83 13.66
N PRO A 105 -16.90 7.24 13.54
CA PRO A 105 -15.66 7.98 13.71
C PRO A 105 -15.46 9.13 12.69
N PHE A 106 -16.10 9.06 11.52
CA PHE A 106 -15.93 10.00 10.42
C PHE A 106 -17.08 10.98 10.27
N THR A 107 -18.23 10.64 10.83
CA THR A 107 -19.45 11.43 10.75
C THR A 107 -19.82 12.06 12.08
N GLY A 108 -18.98 11.92 13.11
CA GLY A 108 -19.29 12.40 14.46
C GLY A 108 -20.53 11.75 15.07
N GLY A 109 -21.01 10.64 14.48
CA GLY A 109 -22.25 9.98 14.88
C GLY A 109 -23.50 10.66 14.35
N LEU A 110 -23.39 11.51 13.33
CA LEU A 110 -24.54 12.10 12.66
C LEU A 110 -25.50 11.03 12.14
N PRO A 111 -26.81 11.22 12.25
CA PRO A 111 -27.81 10.31 11.76
C PRO A 111 -27.84 10.27 10.22
N ALA A 112 -28.25 9.14 9.65
CA ALA A 112 -28.15 8.86 8.20
C ALA A 112 -28.82 9.93 7.32
N GLU A 113 -29.93 10.51 7.77
CA GLU A 113 -30.66 11.57 7.06
C GLU A 113 -29.91 12.91 6.94
N LYS A 114 -28.84 13.09 7.70
CA LYS A 114 -27.94 14.25 7.64
C LYS A 114 -26.67 13.98 6.82
N LEU A 115 -26.53 12.79 6.28
CA LEU A 115 -25.36 12.38 5.52
C LEU A 115 -25.64 12.45 4.01
N PRO A 116 -24.63 12.74 3.18
CA PRO A 116 -24.75 12.58 1.73
C PRO A 116 -25.27 11.19 1.35
N LYS A 117 -26.22 11.16 0.40
CA LYS A 117 -26.87 9.91 -0.04
C LYS A 117 -25.85 8.82 -0.37
N ARG A 118 -24.81 9.14 -1.12
CA ARG A 118 -23.76 8.22 -1.50
C ARG A 118 -22.96 7.69 -0.30
N LEU A 119 -22.86 8.45 0.79
CA LEU A 119 -22.22 8.00 2.03
C LEU A 119 -23.05 6.97 2.79
N VAL A 120 -24.36 7.00 2.61
CA VAL A 120 -25.31 6.07 3.24
C VAL A 120 -25.55 4.85 2.37
N GLU A 121 -25.73 5.02 1.05
CA GLU A 121 -26.11 3.98 0.11
C GLU A 121 -24.98 3.04 -0.28
N THR A 122 -23.74 3.48 -0.26
CA THR A 122 -22.63 2.55 -0.40
C THR A 122 -22.60 1.67 0.85
N ALA A 123 -22.63 0.35 0.67
CA ALA A 123 -22.70 -0.64 1.75
C ALA A 123 -21.70 -0.41 2.90
N TYR A 124 -20.75 0.46 2.68
CA TYR A 124 -19.64 0.78 3.55
C TYR A 124 -19.55 2.25 3.96
N GLY A 125 -20.37 3.14 3.41
CA GLY A 125 -20.12 4.56 3.54
C GLY A 125 -18.73 4.91 3.02
N TYR A 126 -18.17 6.01 3.47
CA TYR A 126 -16.82 6.45 3.12
C TYR A 126 -15.72 5.42 3.43
N TRP A 127 -15.85 4.69 4.55
CA TRP A 127 -14.91 3.67 5.00
C TRP A 127 -15.33 2.24 4.68
N GLY A 128 -16.52 2.04 4.20
CA GLY A 128 -16.97 0.73 3.76
C GLY A 128 -16.35 0.26 2.45
N ARG A 129 -15.68 1.15 1.79
CA ARG A 129 -14.71 0.85 0.74
C ARG A 129 -13.40 0.32 1.27
N TRP A 130 -13.22 0.31 2.59
CA TRP A 130 -12.20 -0.43 3.27
C TRP A 130 -12.48 -1.91 3.13
N GLY A 131 -11.52 -2.52 2.51
CA GLY A 131 -11.35 -3.90 2.72
C GLY A 131 -12.37 -4.74 1.98
N ARG A 132 -12.29 -4.72 0.69
CA ARG A 132 -12.56 -5.97 0.02
C ARG A 132 -11.42 -6.89 0.38
N TYR A 133 -11.64 -7.72 1.42
CA TYR A 133 -10.73 -8.79 1.78
C TYR A 133 -10.80 -9.86 0.72
N PHE A 134 -9.67 -10.51 0.47
CA PHE A 134 -9.58 -11.52 -0.57
C PHE A 134 -8.72 -12.70 -0.11
N ASP A 135 -8.89 -13.84 -0.78
CA ASP A 135 -8.01 -14.99 -0.60
C ASP A 135 -6.66 -14.72 -1.27
N SER A 136 -5.59 -14.67 -0.46
CA SER A 136 -4.26 -14.35 -0.97
C SER A 136 -3.62 -15.47 -1.76
N GLU A 137 -4.04 -16.72 -1.56
CA GLU A 137 -3.48 -17.84 -2.33
C GLU A 137 -4.08 -17.85 -3.74
N TYR A 138 -5.39 -17.66 -3.86
CA TYR A 138 -6.02 -17.46 -5.17
C TYR A 138 -5.49 -16.21 -5.88
N TYR A 139 -5.25 -15.13 -5.14
CA TYR A 139 -4.70 -13.90 -5.72
C TYR A 139 -3.33 -14.11 -6.36
N LYS A 140 -2.47 -14.94 -5.78
CA LYS A 140 -1.16 -15.31 -6.36
C LYS A 140 -1.32 -16.00 -7.70
N GLU A 141 -2.14 -17.04 -7.74
CA GLU A 141 -2.40 -17.83 -8.94
C GLU A 141 -3.02 -16.98 -10.05
N MET A 142 -4.05 -16.22 -9.72
CA MET A 142 -4.69 -15.30 -10.67
C MET A 142 -3.71 -14.27 -11.26
N LEU A 143 -2.79 -13.74 -10.46
CA LEU A 143 -1.79 -12.79 -10.94
C LEU A 143 -0.76 -13.44 -11.87
N ASP A 144 -0.37 -14.69 -11.61
CA ASP A 144 0.49 -15.44 -12.50
C ASP A 144 -0.18 -15.64 -13.86
N ASP A 145 -1.46 -16.00 -13.87
CA ASP A 145 -2.26 -16.13 -15.07
C ASP A 145 -2.41 -14.80 -15.83
N MET A 146 -2.71 -13.71 -15.14
CA MET A 146 -2.81 -12.37 -15.77
C MET A 146 -1.49 -11.96 -16.43
N MET A 147 -0.35 -12.24 -15.80
CA MET A 147 0.97 -11.94 -16.38
C MET A 147 1.26 -12.83 -17.59
N ALA A 148 0.91 -14.12 -17.53
CA ALA A 148 1.07 -15.02 -18.65
C ALA A 148 0.20 -14.64 -19.85
N GLU A 149 -1.08 -14.30 -19.63
CA GLU A 149 -2.01 -13.80 -20.65
C GLU A 149 -1.49 -12.52 -21.31
N ALA A 150 -0.89 -11.62 -20.52
CA ALA A 150 -0.31 -10.38 -21.01
C ALA A 150 1.07 -10.55 -21.69
N GLY A 151 1.66 -11.76 -21.65
CA GLY A 151 2.99 -12.04 -22.20
C GLY A 151 4.14 -11.46 -21.36
N VAL A 152 3.90 -11.11 -20.11
CA VAL A 152 4.93 -10.62 -19.18
C VAL A 152 5.82 -11.76 -18.72
N LYS A 153 7.15 -11.58 -18.78
CA LYS A 153 8.09 -12.56 -18.25
C LYS A 153 8.35 -12.33 -16.76
N LEU A 154 8.16 -13.35 -15.94
CA LEU A 154 8.40 -13.32 -14.50
C LEU A 154 9.76 -13.97 -14.15
N PHE A 155 10.49 -13.33 -13.23
CA PHE A 155 11.67 -13.87 -12.57
C PHE A 155 11.47 -13.81 -11.05
N TYR A 156 11.01 -14.92 -10.47
CA TYR A 156 10.90 -15.10 -9.03
C TYR A 156 12.24 -15.49 -8.40
N HIS A 157 12.33 -15.42 -7.07
CA HIS A 157 13.55 -15.71 -6.30
C HIS A 157 14.77 -14.95 -6.84
N SER A 158 14.55 -13.75 -7.34
CA SER A 158 15.55 -12.92 -8.00
C SER A 158 15.65 -11.57 -7.29
N PHE A 159 16.76 -11.36 -6.60
CA PHE A 159 16.99 -10.12 -5.86
C PHE A 159 17.76 -9.11 -6.71
N ALA A 160 17.15 -7.98 -7.04
CA ALA A 160 17.84 -6.90 -7.75
C ALA A 160 18.86 -6.23 -6.82
N SER A 161 20.12 -6.61 -6.98
CA SER A 161 21.20 -6.24 -6.08
C SER A 161 21.93 -4.95 -6.47
N ALA A 162 21.91 -4.59 -7.77
CA ALA A 162 22.52 -3.35 -8.27
C ALA A 162 21.83 -2.85 -9.53
N ALA A 163 22.04 -1.57 -9.85
CA ALA A 163 21.66 -0.94 -11.10
C ALA A 163 22.89 -0.84 -12.02
N ILE A 164 22.70 -1.05 -13.31
CA ILE A 164 23.73 -0.83 -14.34
C ILE A 164 23.48 0.56 -14.93
N ARG A 165 24.33 1.52 -14.59
CA ARG A 165 24.17 2.93 -15.00
C ARG A 165 25.31 3.37 -15.90
N GLU A 166 24.98 4.06 -16.99
CA GLU A 166 25.92 4.76 -17.87
C GLU A 166 25.45 6.22 -18.04
N GLY A 167 26.23 7.14 -17.51
CA GLY A 167 25.85 8.55 -17.52
C GLY A 167 24.56 8.82 -16.76
N SER A 168 23.57 9.42 -17.42
CA SER A 168 22.24 9.69 -16.85
C SER A 168 21.23 8.55 -17.07
N SER A 169 21.62 7.44 -17.71
CA SER A 169 20.69 6.35 -18.07
C SER A 169 21.05 5.03 -17.42
N LEU A 170 20.02 4.26 -17.06
CA LEU A 170 20.16 2.86 -16.68
C LEU A 170 20.19 1.98 -17.94
N LYS A 171 21.10 1.01 -17.95
CA LYS A 171 21.15 -0.03 -18.99
C LYS A 171 20.43 -1.30 -18.54
N GLY A 172 20.14 -1.40 -17.25
CA GLY A 172 19.50 -2.56 -16.68
C GLY A 172 19.77 -2.70 -15.20
N VAL A 173 19.58 -3.91 -14.71
CA VAL A 173 19.80 -4.28 -13.31
C VAL A 173 20.60 -5.56 -13.20
N ILE A 174 21.33 -5.73 -12.09
CA ILE A 174 21.96 -6.96 -11.70
C ILE A 174 21.06 -7.68 -10.71
N ILE A 175 20.81 -8.95 -10.94
CA ILE A 175 20.04 -9.81 -10.05
C ILE A 175 20.93 -10.89 -9.43
N GLU A 176 20.67 -11.20 -8.17
CA GLU A 176 21.20 -12.38 -7.49
C GLU A 176 20.15 -13.49 -7.59
N THR A 177 20.56 -14.61 -8.14
CA THR A 177 19.72 -15.80 -8.32
C THR A 177 20.41 -17.03 -7.76
N LYS A 178 19.74 -18.17 -7.74
CA LYS A 178 20.35 -19.44 -7.34
C LYS A 178 21.46 -19.89 -8.30
N GLU A 179 21.43 -19.44 -9.55
CA GLU A 179 22.47 -19.70 -10.56
C GLU A 179 23.65 -18.72 -10.44
N GLY A 180 23.56 -17.74 -9.55
CA GLY A 180 24.54 -16.68 -9.33
C GLY A 180 24.07 -15.33 -9.83
N ARG A 181 25.03 -14.44 -10.04
CA ARG A 181 24.78 -13.06 -10.46
C ARG A 181 24.57 -12.97 -11.97
N GLN A 182 23.49 -12.34 -12.40
CA GLN A 182 23.10 -12.19 -13.79
C GLN A 182 22.62 -10.76 -14.05
N ALA A 183 22.66 -10.31 -15.30
CA ALA A 183 22.15 -9.01 -15.72
C ALA A 183 20.85 -9.15 -16.51
N ILE A 184 19.93 -8.21 -16.31
CA ILE A 184 18.79 -7.98 -17.19
C ILE A 184 18.96 -6.58 -17.76
N LEU A 185 19.04 -6.47 -19.10
CA LEU A 185 19.19 -5.21 -19.80
C LEU A 185 17.84 -4.72 -20.33
N GLY A 186 17.62 -3.40 -20.32
CA GLY A 186 16.37 -2.83 -20.81
C GLY A 186 16.44 -1.33 -21.08
N LYS A 187 15.46 -0.84 -21.84
CA LYS A 187 15.39 0.59 -22.23
C LYS A 187 14.87 1.47 -21.11
N VAL A 188 13.89 0.98 -20.32
CA VAL A 188 13.27 1.72 -19.20
C VAL A 188 13.20 0.81 -17.98
N VAL A 189 13.51 1.37 -16.81
CA VAL A 189 13.43 0.67 -15.52
C VAL A 189 12.39 1.34 -14.65
N ILE A 190 11.51 0.53 -14.03
CA ILE A 190 10.50 1.00 -13.08
C ILE A 190 10.82 0.44 -11.72
N ASP A 191 11.07 1.31 -10.75
CA ASP A 191 11.24 0.94 -9.35
C ASP A 191 9.87 0.82 -8.67
N THR A 192 9.49 -0.40 -8.36
CA THR A 192 8.29 -0.77 -7.60
C THR A 192 8.64 -1.66 -6.39
N THR A 193 9.88 -1.57 -5.92
CA THR A 193 10.41 -2.38 -4.81
C THR A 193 9.72 -2.09 -3.46
N GLY A 194 8.98 -0.99 -3.39
CA GLY A 194 8.32 -0.53 -2.17
C GLY A 194 9.25 0.20 -1.20
N GLN A 195 10.56 0.14 -1.46
CA GLN A 195 11.59 0.79 -0.63
C GLN A 195 12.57 1.65 -1.44
N GLY A 196 12.31 1.84 -2.75
CA GLY A 196 13.15 2.66 -3.63
C GLY A 196 14.54 2.07 -3.87
N ASP A 197 14.65 0.75 -3.82
CA ASP A 197 15.94 0.04 -3.89
C ASP A 197 16.73 0.37 -5.15
N ILE A 198 16.05 0.43 -6.31
CA ILE A 198 16.73 0.71 -7.58
C ILE A 198 17.05 2.19 -7.71
N ALA A 199 16.17 3.07 -7.28
CA ALA A 199 16.47 4.51 -7.24
C ALA A 199 17.74 4.76 -6.41
N TRP A 200 17.80 4.21 -5.20
CA TRP A 200 18.96 4.37 -4.33
C TRP A 200 20.23 3.70 -4.90
N LYS A 201 20.14 2.45 -5.35
CA LYS A 201 21.29 1.70 -5.91
C LYS A 201 21.81 2.26 -7.24
N SER A 202 20.98 3.02 -7.95
CA SER A 202 21.40 3.71 -9.18
C SER A 202 22.13 5.03 -8.90
N GLY A 203 22.16 5.49 -7.65
CA GLY A 203 22.66 6.80 -7.27
C GLY A 203 21.73 7.94 -7.70
N ALA A 204 20.45 7.64 -8.00
CA ALA A 204 19.44 8.68 -8.14
C ALA A 204 19.16 9.32 -6.76
N PRO A 205 18.88 10.62 -6.69
CA PRO A 205 18.48 11.24 -5.45
C PRO A 205 17.16 10.64 -4.94
N VAL A 206 17.11 10.42 -3.64
CA VAL A 206 15.96 9.82 -2.95
C VAL A 206 15.49 10.67 -1.79
N LEU A 207 14.22 10.48 -1.42
CA LEU A 207 13.60 11.00 -0.22
C LEU A 207 13.44 9.84 0.78
N GLY A 208 13.37 10.13 2.08
CA GLY A 208 13.09 9.12 3.11
C GLY A 208 14.11 9.06 4.24
N ASP A 209 15.33 9.51 3.99
CA ASP A 209 16.37 9.60 5.01
C ASP A 209 16.07 10.68 6.08
N GLU A 210 15.27 11.68 5.69
CA GLU A 210 14.84 12.76 6.58
C GLU A 210 13.85 12.29 7.66
N GLY A 211 13.18 11.17 7.45
CA GLY A 211 12.12 10.66 8.32
C GLY A 211 10.94 11.64 8.45
N PHE A 212 10.20 11.58 9.56
CA PHE A 212 9.16 12.57 9.86
C PHE A 212 9.80 13.91 10.20
N PRO A 213 9.36 15.01 9.56
CA PRO A 213 9.99 16.32 9.74
C PRO A 213 9.70 16.95 11.10
N VAL A 214 8.62 16.56 11.76
CA VAL A 214 8.10 17.16 13.00
C VAL A 214 7.45 16.12 13.92
N GLY A 215 7.19 16.50 15.17
CA GLY A 215 6.50 15.69 16.15
C GLY A 215 7.39 14.70 16.89
N PRO A 216 6.80 13.81 17.71
CA PRO A 216 7.55 12.89 18.57
C PRO A 216 8.38 11.85 17.79
N ARG A 217 8.15 11.74 16.50
CA ARG A 217 8.93 10.87 15.59
C ARG A 217 9.77 11.65 14.58
N LYS A 218 10.16 12.87 14.91
CA LYS A 218 11.05 13.65 14.05
C LYS A 218 12.33 12.84 13.75
N GLY A 219 12.65 12.73 12.45
CA GLY A 219 13.79 11.96 11.98
C GLY A 219 13.56 10.45 11.83
N HIS A 220 12.33 9.94 12.02
CA HIS A 220 12.02 8.51 11.93
C HIS A 220 11.16 8.17 10.71
N PRO A 221 11.45 7.06 10.02
CA PRO A 221 10.73 6.69 8.80
C PRO A 221 9.31 6.16 9.03
N GLY A 222 8.93 5.83 10.25
CA GLY A 222 7.63 5.26 10.59
C GLY A 222 7.73 3.92 11.32
N GLY A 223 6.60 3.30 11.60
CA GLY A 223 6.52 2.00 12.29
C GLY A 223 6.46 0.82 11.31
N MET A 224 6.94 -0.33 11.77
CA MET A 224 6.79 -1.60 11.06
C MET A 224 5.54 -2.33 11.52
N LEU A 225 4.90 -3.05 10.62
CA LEU A 225 3.61 -3.66 10.81
C LEU A 225 3.61 -5.12 10.38
N HIS A 226 2.97 -5.96 11.18
CA HIS A 226 2.74 -7.36 10.89
C HIS A 226 1.24 -7.64 10.80
N ALA A 227 0.81 -8.25 9.71
CA ALA A 227 -0.52 -8.81 9.57
C ALA A 227 -0.41 -10.33 9.58
N PHE A 228 -1.31 -11.03 10.28
CA PHE A 228 -1.32 -12.48 10.32
C PHE A 228 -2.74 -13.05 10.23
N MET A 229 -2.82 -14.29 9.85
CA MET A 229 -4.09 -14.97 9.63
C MET A 229 -4.34 -15.96 10.75
N ILE A 230 -5.56 -15.96 11.27
CA ILE A 230 -6.09 -16.95 12.21
C ILE A 230 -7.20 -17.71 11.51
N ALA A 231 -7.26 -19.02 11.68
CA ALA A 231 -8.34 -19.86 11.22
C ALA A 231 -9.00 -20.61 12.40
N GLY A 232 -10.15 -21.26 12.16
CA GLY A 232 -10.89 -21.99 13.17
C GLY A 232 -11.62 -21.10 14.18
N VAL A 233 -11.91 -19.86 13.82
CA VAL A 233 -12.74 -18.95 14.64
C VAL A 233 -14.21 -19.27 14.43
N ASP A 234 -14.96 -19.42 15.51
CA ASP A 234 -16.44 -19.45 15.49
C ASP A 234 -16.95 -18.04 15.24
N LEU A 235 -17.10 -17.68 13.96
CA LEU A 235 -17.51 -16.34 13.55
C LEU A 235 -18.90 -15.95 14.03
N PRO A 236 -19.95 -16.81 14.01
CA PRO A 236 -21.23 -16.51 14.63
C PRO A 236 -21.09 -16.09 16.08
N LYS A 237 -20.39 -16.87 16.89
CA LYS A 237 -20.15 -16.56 18.30
C LYS A 237 -19.38 -15.26 18.49
N PHE A 238 -18.35 -15.03 17.70
CA PHE A 238 -17.59 -13.76 17.74
C PHE A 238 -18.44 -12.55 17.33
N ARG A 239 -19.30 -12.68 16.32
CA ARG A 239 -20.22 -11.61 15.89
C ARG A 239 -21.24 -11.24 16.98
N GLU A 240 -21.81 -12.23 17.67
CA GLU A 240 -22.71 -11.98 18.81
C GLU A 240 -21.97 -11.30 19.96
N PHE A 241 -20.75 -11.74 20.28
CA PHE A 241 -19.91 -11.06 21.27
C PHE A 241 -19.64 -9.60 20.88
N ARG A 242 -19.31 -9.32 19.62
CA ARG A 242 -19.11 -7.95 19.13
C ARG A 242 -20.35 -7.08 19.27
N LYS A 243 -21.52 -7.60 18.91
CA LYS A 243 -22.79 -6.88 19.04
C LYS A 243 -23.11 -6.52 20.49
N ALA A 244 -22.79 -7.39 21.41
CA ALA A 244 -22.98 -7.16 22.86
C ALA A 244 -21.95 -6.18 23.46
N ASN A 245 -20.84 -5.89 22.74
CA ASN A 245 -19.72 -5.09 23.23
C ASN A 245 -19.29 -4.01 22.23
N LEU A 246 -20.23 -3.29 21.62
CA LEU A 246 -19.98 -2.32 20.54
C LEU A 246 -19.02 -1.19 20.93
N ASP A 247 -19.00 -0.77 22.17
CA ASP A 247 -18.09 0.30 22.64
C ASP A 247 -16.63 -0.10 22.55
N GLU A 248 -16.33 -1.38 22.76
CA GLU A 248 -14.99 -1.94 22.74
C GLU A 248 -14.64 -2.60 21.39
N TRP A 249 -15.63 -3.22 20.73
CA TRP A 249 -15.43 -4.08 19.56
C TRP A 249 -16.22 -3.67 18.31
N GLY A 250 -17.06 -2.64 18.41
CA GLY A 250 -17.93 -2.22 17.31
C GLY A 250 -17.21 -1.53 16.15
N GLY A 251 -16.06 -0.94 16.43
CA GLY A 251 -15.23 -0.27 15.43
C GLY A 251 -14.23 -1.19 14.73
N MET A 252 -13.34 -0.58 13.96
CA MET A 252 -12.23 -1.28 13.31
C MET A 252 -11.21 -1.82 14.34
N TYR A 253 -11.02 -1.10 15.44
CA TYR A 253 -10.09 -1.45 16.50
C TYR A 253 -10.84 -1.97 17.73
N GLY A 254 -10.39 -3.09 18.26
CA GLY A 254 -10.93 -3.68 19.48
C GLY A 254 -9.86 -4.12 20.46
N GLY A 255 -10.29 -4.73 21.56
CA GLY A 255 -9.41 -5.38 22.52
C GLY A 255 -8.59 -4.46 23.42
N ARG A 256 -8.92 -3.16 23.50
CA ARG A 256 -8.13 -2.18 24.28
C ARG A 256 -8.00 -2.59 25.75
N LYS A 257 -9.10 -3.00 26.38
CA LYS A 257 -9.12 -3.40 27.80
C LYS A 257 -8.27 -4.64 28.03
N ILE A 258 -8.50 -5.70 27.26
CA ILE A 258 -7.77 -6.97 27.44
C ILE A 258 -6.28 -6.80 27.13
N ILE A 259 -5.91 -5.97 26.17
CA ILE A 259 -4.52 -5.66 25.86
C ILE A 259 -3.87 -4.85 26.99
N ALA A 260 -4.56 -3.84 27.53
CA ALA A 260 -4.07 -3.05 28.64
C ALA A 260 -3.84 -3.92 29.90
N GLU A 261 -4.78 -4.82 30.22
CA GLU A 261 -4.65 -5.78 31.33
C GLU A 261 -3.48 -6.75 31.12
N ALA A 262 -3.32 -7.28 29.90
CA ALA A 262 -2.22 -8.16 29.55
C ALA A 262 -0.87 -7.44 29.67
N ARG A 263 -0.76 -6.23 29.17
CA ARG A 263 0.45 -5.39 29.31
C ARG A 263 0.80 -5.10 30.76
N ALA A 264 -0.20 -4.82 31.60
CA ALA A 264 0.01 -4.62 33.04
C ALA A 264 0.55 -5.88 33.75
N LYS A 265 0.33 -7.06 33.16
CA LYS A 265 0.88 -8.35 33.62
C LYS A 265 2.19 -8.74 32.95
N GLY A 266 2.78 -7.86 32.15
CA GLY A 266 4.07 -8.07 31.48
C GLY A 266 3.98 -8.65 30.07
N ALA A 267 2.79 -8.68 29.44
CA ALA A 267 2.66 -9.14 28.06
C ALA A 267 3.45 -8.23 27.09
N HIS A 268 4.17 -8.84 26.16
CA HIS A 268 4.96 -8.16 25.16
C HIS A 268 4.10 -7.71 23.95
N LEU A 269 3.13 -6.84 24.22
CA LEU A 269 2.24 -6.24 23.24
C LEU A 269 2.47 -4.73 23.19
N LYS A 270 2.97 -4.22 22.08
CA LYS A 270 3.28 -2.79 21.95
C LYS A 270 2.10 -1.97 21.47
N SER A 271 1.14 -2.59 20.78
CA SER A 271 -0.10 -1.93 20.38
C SER A 271 -1.11 -1.83 21.52
N GLY A 272 -1.88 -0.74 21.54
CA GLY A 272 -3.00 -0.57 22.46
C GLY A 272 -4.34 -1.13 21.97
N ALA A 273 -4.41 -1.67 20.76
CA ALA A 273 -5.61 -2.23 20.17
C ALA A 273 -5.27 -3.26 19.08
N VAL A 274 -6.25 -4.02 18.64
CA VAL A 274 -6.12 -4.98 17.54
C VAL A 274 -7.18 -4.71 16.48
N ILE A 275 -6.85 -4.88 15.20
CA ILE A 275 -7.81 -4.93 14.11
C ILE A 275 -8.13 -6.39 13.83
N ILE A 276 -9.41 -6.75 13.90
CA ILE A 276 -9.92 -8.07 13.57
C ILE A 276 -10.94 -7.92 12.44
N SER A 277 -10.64 -8.47 11.28
CA SER A 277 -11.58 -8.54 10.18
C SER A 277 -12.24 -9.89 10.10
N ALA A 278 -13.45 -9.96 10.64
CA ALA A 278 -14.28 -11.15 10.61
C ALA A 278 -15.03 -11.34 9.28
N ASP A 279 -14.96 -10.35 8.39
CA ASP A 279 -15.63 -10.38 7.08
C ASP A 279 -14.75 -11.07 6.02
N PHE A 280 -13.63 -11.63 6.44
CA PHE A 280 -12.62 -12.23 5.57
C PHE A 280 -12.91 -13.70 5.21
N ASP A 281 -13.82 -14.35 5.92
CA ASP A 281 -14.06 -15.78 5.74
C ASP A 281 -14.84 -16.09 4.46
N ILE A 282 -14.11 -16.11 3.35
CA ILE A 282 -14.62 -16.49 2.03
C ILE A 282 -14.81 -18.01 1.94
N THR A 283 -14.05 -18.77 2.75
CA THR A 283 -13.95 -20.23 2.63
C THR A 283 -14.81 -21.01 3.63
N GLY A 284 -15.44 -20.34 4.58
CA GLY A 284 -16.16 -21.01 5.68
C GLY A 284 -15.25 -21.66 6.73
N ALA A 285 -13.94 -21.43 6.67
CA ALA A 285 -12.96 -22.02 7.58
C ALA A 285 -12.76 -21.24 8.89
N GLY A 286 -13.59 -20.23 9.16
CA GLY A 286 -13.44 -19.33 10.30
C GLY A 286 -12.14 -18.51 10.20
N ARG A 287 -11.77 -18.08 9.01
CA ARG A 287 -10.59 -17.23 8.80
C ARG A 287 -10.85 -15.81 9.22
N VAL A 288 -9.92 -15.23 9.93
CA VAL A 288 -9.89 -13.81 10.25
C VAL A 288 -8.51 -13.23 9.96
N TYR A 289 -8.52 -12.05 9.40
CA TYR A 289 -7.33 -11.24 9.23
C TYR A 289 -7.11 -10.43 10.51
N ILE A 290 -5.92 -10.56 11.05
CA ILE A 290 -5.48 -9.82 12.23
C ILE A 290 -4.38 -8.85 11.79
N MET A 291 -4.68 -7.59 11.86
CA MET A 291 -3.63 -6.60 11.86
C MET A 291 -3.29 -6.33 13.32
N ASN A 292 -2.28 -7.03 13.78
CA ASN A 292 -1.65 -6.67 15.03
C ASN A 292 -0.72 -5.54 14.71
N PRO A 293 -1.06 -4.39 15.16
CA PRO A 293 -0.20 -3.30 14.90
C PRO A 293 1.06 -3.48 15.70
N VAL A 294 2.11 -3.48 14.96
CA VAL A 294 2.91 -2.36 15.24
C VAL A 294 3.66 -2.46 16.53
N HIS A 295 4.75 -2.59 16.48
CA HIS A 295 5.94 -1.78 16.53
C HIS A 295 7.04 -2.58 17.06
N ALA A 296 7.91 -2.83 16.22
CA ALA A 296 9.15 -3.25 16.75
C ALA A 296 10.15 -2.13 16.86
N ILE A 297 10.04 -1.10 16.11
CA ILE A 297 11.20 -0.23 16.01
C ILE A 297 11.23 0.75 17.17
N PRO A 298 12.29 0.75 17.98
CA PRO A 298 12.70 1.94 18.70
C PRO A 298 12.85 3.06 17.69
N PHE A 299 12.45 4.25 18.04
CA PHE A 299 12.39 5.42 17.16
C PHE A 299 13.72 5.82 16.50
N GLU A 300 14.77 5.08 16.72
CA GLU A 300 16.14 5.36 16.30
C GLU A 300 16.60 4.50 15.12
N ARG A 301 15.73 3.62 14.56
CA ARG A 301 16.09 2.67 13.51
C ARG A 301 15.45 3.02 12.16
N THR A 302 16.21 2.84 11.10
CA THR A 302 15.86 3.32 9.75
C THR A 302 14.93 2.40 8.96
N GLY A 303 14.80 1.14 9.37
CA GLY A 303 13.92 0.17 8.70
C GLY A 303 14.46 -0.43 7.39
N TRP A 304 15.68 -0.11 6.97
CA TRP A 304 16.33 -0.74 5.81
C TRP A 304 17.67 -1.41 6.13
N MET A 305 18.15 -1.28 7.37
CA MET A 305 19.34 -2.01 7.80
C MET A 305 19.00 -3.46 8.13
N THR A 306 19.83 -4.39 7.67
CA THR A 306 19.58 -5.83 7.78
C THR A 306 19.33 -6.30 9.21
N GLU A 307 20.15 -5.85 10.16
CA GLU A 307 20.01 -6.21 11.58
C GLU A 307 18.69 -5.69 12.16
N GLU A 308 18.35 -4.42 11.88
CA GLU A 308 17.13 -3.80 12.34
C GLU A 308 15.89 -4.52 11.80
N MET A 309 15.89 -4.83 10.50
CA MET A 309 14.81 -5.59 9.87
C MET A 309 14.65 -6.97 10.48
N THR A 310 15.76 -7.66 10.74
CA THR A 310 15.76 -8.99 11.38
C THR A 310 15.17 -8.93 12.77
N ASP A 311 15.62 -7.98 13.58
CA ASP A 311 15.10 -7.77 14.95
C ASP A 311 13.59 -7.48 14.94
N CYS A 312 13.13 -6.67 13.98
CA CYS A 312 11.74 -6.32 13.83
C CYS A 312 10.87 -7.52 13.45
N GLU A 313 11.30 -8.32 12.48
CA GLU A 313 10.60 -9.54 12.09
C GLU A 313 10.45 -10.52 13.25
N ILE A 314 11.51 -10.68 14.06
CA ILE A 314 11.49 -11.54 15.24
C ILE A 314 10.52 -10.99 16.29
N ASP A 315 10.59 -9.70 16.59
CA ASP A 315 9.76 -9.05 17.61
C ASP A 315 8.28 -9.07 17.22
N LEU A 316 7.96 -8.70 15.98
CA LEU A 316 6.58 -8.71 15.48
C LEU A 316 5.96 -10.10 15.47
N ARG A 317 6.75 -11.13 15.15
CA ARG A 317 6.28 -12.52 15.21
C ARG A 317 5.96 -12.96 16.64
N LYS A 318 6.80 -12.57 17.61
CA LYS A 318 6.51 -12.81 19.03
C LYS A 318 5.21 -12.13 19.46
N GLN A 319 5.01 -10.87 19.09
CA GLN A 319 3.77 -10.14 19.39
C GLN A 319 2.54 -10.79 18.75
N ALA A 320 2.64 -11.30 17.51
CA ALA A 320 1.54 -11.99 16.84
C ALA A 320 1.10 -13.24 17.62
N TRP A 321 2.05 -14.06 18.08
CA TRP A 321 1.77 -15.23 18.90
C TRP A 321 1.19 -14.87 20.27
N GLU A 322 1.64 -13.81 20.87
CA GLU A 322 1.14 -13.34 22.17
C GLU A 322 -0.28 -12.77 22.03
N MET A 323 -0.54 -12.00 20.98
CA MET A 323 -1.88 -11.52 20.66
C MET A 323 -2.86 -12.65 20.41
N TRP A 324 -2.47 -13.66 19.63
CA TRP A 324 -3.31 -14.83 19.41
C TRP A 324 -3.66 -15.56 20.71
N ARG A 325 -2.69 -15.80 21.61
CA ARG A 325 -2.96 -16.43 22.91
C ARG A 325 -3.96 -15.60 23.74
N LEU A 326 -3.81 -14.28 23.73
CA LEU A 326 -4.72 -13.37 24.42
C LEU A 326 -6.14 -13.45 23.83
N LEU A 327 -6.26 -13.42 22.51
CA LEU A 327 -7.56 -13.54 21.84
C LEU A 327 -8.21 -14.90 22.14
N LYS A 328 -7.46 -15.99 22.07
CA LYS A 328 -7.92 -17.35 22.37
C LYS A 328 -8.44 -17.51 23.79
N GLU A 329 -7.79 -16.85 24.75
CA GLU A 329 -8.18 -16.89 26.17
C GLU A 329 -9.37 -15.98 26.49
N LYS A 330 -9.44 -14.80 25.87
CA LYS A 330 -10.34 -13.72 26.33
C LYS A 330 -11.51 -13.42 25.40
N VAL A 331 -11.47 -13.88 24.14
CA VAL A 331 -12.45 -13.46 23.14
C VAL A 331 -13.32 -14.65 22.71
N PRO A 332 -14.64 -14.62 22.99
CA PRO A 332 -15.56 -15.66 22.57
C PRO A 332 -15.50 -15.90 21.04
N GLY A 333 -15.41 -17.16 20.66
CA GLY A 333 -15.25 -17.59 19.27
C GLY A 333 -13.81 -17.93 18.87
N PHE A 334 -12.80 -17.56 19.68
CA PHE A 334 -11.40 -17.85 19.39
C PHE A 334 -10.85 -19.11 20.09
N GLU A 335 -11.65 -19.81 20.86
CA GLU A 335 -11.22 -20.93 21.72
C GLU A 335 -10.53 -22.06 20.94
N HIS A 336 -11.02 -22.37 19.74
CA HIS A 336 -10.49 -23.43 18.88
C HIS A 336 -9.59 -22.90 17.74
N SER A 337 -9.35 -21.59 17.73
CA SER A 337 -8.57 -20.95 16.67
C SER A 337 -7.08 -21.32 16.74
N PHE A 338 -6.41 -21.16 15.61
CA PHE A 338 -4.96 -21.32 15.48
C PHE A 338 -4.40 -20.29 14.49
N ILE A 339 -3.12 -19.98 14.62
CA ILE A 339 -2.43 -19.13 13.63
C ILE A 339 -2.27 -19.96 12.35
N GLU A 340 -2.92 -19.56 11.27
CA GLU A 340 -2.80 -20.19 9.96
C GLU A 340 -1.47 -19.81 9.31
N LYS A 341 -1.15 -18.52 9.29
CA LYS A 341 0.14 -18.05 8.81
C LYS A 341 0.55 -16.69 9.39
N THR A 342 1.84 -16.51 9.58
CA THR A 342 2.48 -15.21 9.79
C THR A 342 3.06 -14.70 8.47
N PRO A 343 3.25 -13.39 8.30
CA PRO A 343 3.78 -12.86 7.05
C PRO A 343 5.25 -13.22 6.84
N GLN A 344 5.68 -13.16 5.59
CA GLN A 344 7.08 -13.33 5.18
C GLN A 344 7.81 -12.00 5.11
N LEU A 345 7.08 -10.91 5.26
CA LEU A 345 7.66 -9.58 5.29
C LEU A 345 6.76 -8.64 6.08
N CYS A 346 7.33 -7.74 6.82
CA CYS A 346 6.63 -6.61 7.42
C CYS A 346 6.64 -5.36 6.52
N THR A 347 5.72 -4.45 6.80
CA THR A 347 5.65 -3.17 6.08
C THR A 347 6.69 -2.21 6.60
N PHE A 348 7.51 -1.65 5.70
CA PHE A 348 8.46 -0.58 6.02
C PHE A 348 8.20 0.65 5.18
N PRO A 349 8.33 1.84 5.70
CA PRO A 349 8.68 2.97 4.86
C PRO A 349 10.14 2.83 4.41
N GLY A 350 10.38 3.06 3.11
CA GLY A 350 11.71 3.04 2.52
C GLY A 350 12.03 4.38 1.87
N HIS A 351 13.05 4.37 1.05
CA HIS A 351 13.35 5.48 0.17
C HIS A 351 12.23 5.67 -0.86
N ARG A 352 12.05 6.89 -1.26
CA ARG A 352 11.19 7.28 -2.39
C ARG A 352 12.05 8.01 -3.41
N LEU A 353 11.73 7.83 -4.67
CA LEU A 353 12.41 8.56 -5.73
C LEU A 353 12.24 10.08 -5.52
N LEU A 354 13.30 10.88 -5.68
CA LEU A 354 13.14 12.30 -5.88
C LEU A 354 12.78 12.53 -7.35
N GLY A 355 11.51 12.78 -7.59
CA GLY A 355 10.98 13.11 -8.92
C GLY A 355 11.08 14.59 -9.24
N GLU A 356 10.57 14.95 -10.42
CA GLU A 356 10.46 16.35 -10.85
C GLU A 356 9.39 17.13 -10.07
N HIS A 357 8.48 16.43 -9.39
CA HIS A 357 7.52 16.98 -8.46
C HIS A 357 7.47 16.12 -7.17
N VAL A 358 7.37 16.78 -6.03
CA VAL A 358 7.17 16.13 -4.73
C VAL A 358 5.75 16.41 -4.26
N ILE A 359 4.90 15.38 -4.24
CA ILE A 359 3.51 15.52 -3.79
C ILE A 359 3.48 15.86 -2.30
N THR A 360 2.72 16.87 -1.94
CA THR A 360 2.55 17.34 -0.56
C THR A 360 1.16 17.01 -0.01
N VAL A 361 1.05 16.93 1.31
CA VAL A 361 -0.25 16.71 1.95
C VAL A 361 -1.21 17.88 1.74
N ASN A 362 -0.71 19.10 1.55
CA ASN A 362 -1.57 20.25 1.25
C ASN A 362 -2.25 20.13 -0.11
N GLU A 363 -1.51 19.69 -1.13
CA GLU A 363 -2.11 19.40 -2.45
C GLU A 363 -3.21 18.35 -2.36
N MET A 364 -3.04 17.35 -1.49
CA MET A 364 -4.05 16.32 -1.21
C MET A 364 -5.28 16.90 -0.49
N ARG A 365 -5.07 17.79 0.49
CA ARG A 365 -6.17 18.47 1.22
C ARG A 365 -6.98 19.36 0.31
N GLU A 366 -6.33 20.04 -0.62
CA GLU A 366 -6.96 20.94 -1.60
C GLU A 366 -7.68 20.18 -2.73
N GLY A 367 -7.48 18.87 -2.86
CA GLY A 367 -8.01 18.10 -3.97
C GLY A 367 -7.41 18.53 -5.31
N LYS A 368 -6.10 18.80 -5.31
CA LYS A 368 -5.40 19.42 -6.43
C LYS A 368 -5.48 18.58 -7.69
N ALA A 369 -5.89 19.21 -8.77
CA ALA A 369 -5.80 18.69 -10.13
C ALA A 369 -4.55 19.20 -10.82
N PHE A 370 -3.89 18.34 -11.61
CA PHE A 370 -2.70 18.68 -12.37
C PHE A 370 -2.95 18.51 -13.88
N ASP A 371 -2.29 19.31 -14.70
CA ASP A 371 -2.40 19.15 -16.16
C ASP A 371 -1.72 17.86 -16.65
N ASP A 372 -0.75 17.37 -15.87
CA ASP A 372 -0.08 16.09 -16.05
C ASP A 372 -0.59 14.99 -15.10
N GLY A 373 -1.85 15.07 -14.65
CA GLY A 373 -2.49 14.03 -13.83
C GLY A 373 -2.54 12.68 -14.55
N VAL A 374 -2.16 11.58 -13.86
CA VAL A 374 -2.09 10.22 -14.43
C VAL A 374 -2.76 9.16 -13.58
N ALA A 375 -3.15 9.50 -12.38
CA ALA A 375 -3.93 8.67 -11.47
C ALA A 375 -4.64 9.56 -10.44
N ILE A 376 -5.67 9.02 -9.77
CA ILE A 376 -6.37 9.70 -8.68
C ILE A 376 -6.13 8.93 -7.39
N SER A 377 -5.91 9.65 -6.29
CA SER A 377 -5.91 9.10 -4.94
C SER A 377 -6.97 9.76 -4.07
N ASN A 378 -7.58 8.98 -3.17
CA ASN A 378 -8.58 9.42 -2.21
C ASN A 378 -8.28 8.92 -0.80
N MET A 379 -7.09 8.35 -0.60
CA MET A 379 -6.68 7.75 0.67
C MET A 379 -6.18 8.83 1.61
N PRO A 380 -6.78 9.00 2.81
CA PRO A 380 -6.24 9.91 3.82
C PRO A 380 -4.93 9.38 4.40
N PRO A 381 -3.99 10.25 4.78
CA PRO A 381 -2.77 9.85 5.45
C PRO A 381 -3.06 9.06 6.72
N ASP A 382 -2.57 7.83 6.80
CA ASP A 382 -2.68 6.98 7.97
C ASP A 382 -1.30 6.83 8.63
N ILE A 383 -1.08 7.63 9.65
CA ILE A 383 0.19 7.70 10.36
C ILE A 383 0.02 6.95 11.67
N TYR A 384 0.55 5.74 11.74
CA TYR A 384 0.49 4.93 12.94
C TYR A 384 1.27 5.58 14.09
N GLU A 385 0.55 6.01 15.13
CA GLU A 385 1.04 6.45 16.44
C GLU A 385 2.23 7.44 16.48
N ALA A 386 2.71 7.90 15.32
CA ALA A 386 3.91 8.71 15.22
C ALA A 386 3.72 10.12 15.73
N VAL A 387 2.59 10.70 15.41
CA VAL A 387 2.38 12.15 15.55
C VAL A 387 1.04 12.43 16.22
N GLY A 388 0.60 11.54 17.15
CA GLY A 388 -0.68 11.73 17.80
C GLY A 388 -1.81 11.82 16.78
N ARG A 389 -2.02 10.74 16.00
CA ARG A 389 -3.30 10.45 15.35
C ARG A 389 -3.85 11.47 14.37
N PHE A 390 -3.04 11.90 13.43
CA PHE A 390 -3.55 12.69 12.34
C PHE A 390 -4.11 11.78 11.24
N ARG A 391 -5.42 11.84 11.07
CA ARG A 391 -6.03 11.64 9.78
C ARG A 391 -6.44 13.03 9.30
N TYR A 392 -5.70 13.53 8.33
CA TYR A 392 -6.20 14.65 7.56
C TYR A 392 -7.25 14.10 6.63
N GLU A 393 -8.43 14.68 6.71
CA GLU A 393 -9.38 14.49 5.65
C GLU A 393 -8.84 15.19 4.41
N ILE A 394 -8.68 14.43 3.37
CA ILE A 394 -8.22 14.89 2.06
C ILE A 394 -9.35 14.81 1.06
N LEU A 395 -9.24 15.55 0.00
CA LEU A 395 -10.09 15.40 -1.17
C LEU A 395 -9.46 14.42 -2.16
N PRO A 396 -10.26 13.77 -3.02
CA PRO A 396 -9.72 13.12 -4.20
C PRO A 396 -8.85 14.10 -4.98
N HIS A 397 -7.64 13.69 -5.33
CA HIS A 397 -6.62 14.54 -5.94
C HIS A 397 -5.83 13.76 -6.98
N ASP A 398 -5.25 14.47 -7.92
CA ASP A 398 -4.42 13.88 -8.96
C ASP A 398 -3.04 13.50 -8.43
N ILE A 399 -2.49 12.44 -8.99
CA ILE A 399 -1.07 12.11 -8.96
C ILE A 399 -0.47 12.63 -10.26
N PRO A 400 0.43 13.63 -10.23
CA PRO A 400 1.04 14.15 -11.45
C PRO A 400 2.12 13.20 -11.99
N TYR A 401 2.26 13.11 -13.30
CA TYR A 401 3.28 12.29 -13.96
C TYR A 401 4.69 12.61 -13.48
N ARG A 402 5.00 13.88 -13.26
CA ARG A 402 6.29 14.36 -12.76
C ARG A 402 6.68 13.78 -11.40
N ALA A 403 5.74 13.25 -10.63
CA ALA A 403 6.04 12.56 -9.37
C ALA A 403 6.53 11.11 -9.58
N LEU A 404 6.35 10.56 -10.78
CA LEU A 404 6.79 9.21 -11.14
C LEU A 404 8.14 9.23 -11.86
N VAL A 405 8.56 10.36 -12.40
CA VAL A 405 9.76 10.51 -13.24
C VAL A 405 10.96 10.94 -12.40
N SER A 406 12.06 10.22 -12.50
CA SER A 406 13.31 10.58 -11.80
C SER A 406 13.83 11.95 -12.23
N LYS A 407 14.26 12.76 -11.27
CA LYS A 407 14.85 14.08 -11.53
C LYS A 407 16.18 14.00 -12.28
N GLU A 408 17.00 12.98 -12.02
CA GLU A 408 18.38 12.89 -12.52
C GLU A 408 18.67 11.69 -13.41
N VAL A 409 17.82 10.68 -13.41
CA VAL A 409 18.00 9.47 -14.22
C VAL A 409 16.94 9.42 -15.30
N ASP A 410 17.35 9.54 -16.58
CA ASP A 410 16.45 9.83 -17.70
C ASP A 410 15.41 8.75 -17.99
N ASN A 411 15.73 7.47 -17.69
CA ASN A 411 14.89 6.32 -17.99
C ASN A 411 14.49 5.52 -16.75
N LEU A 412 14.50 6.15 -15.58
CA LEU A 412 14.01 5.59 -14.33
C LEU A 412 12.66 6.20 -13.96
N LEU A 413 11.69 5.33 -13.77
CA LEU A 413 10.37 5.65 -13.22
C LEU A 413 10.18 4.99 -11.85
N ALA A 414 9.27 5.53 -11.06
CA ALA A 414 8.78 4.90 -9.84
C ALA A 414 7.28 4.62 -9.94
N GLY A 415 6.83 3.53 -9.31
CA GLY A 415 5.42 3.19 -9.14
C GLY A 415 5.13 2.65 -7.75
N GLY A 416 3.90 2.82 -7.27
CA GLY A 416 3.55 2.42 -5.93
C GLY A 416 4.07 3.37 -4.86
N MET A 417 4.49 2.84 -3.73
CA MET A 417 4.92 3.67 -2.59
C MET A 417 6.32 4.30 -2.76
N THR A 418 6.99 4.04 -3.88
CA THR A 418 8.31 4.61 -4.19
C THR A 418 8.24 5.93 -4.97
N ILE A 419 7.05 6.41 -5.33
CA ILE A 419 6.86 7.69 -6.04
C ILE A 419 7.29 8.89 -5.19
N SER A 420 7.55 10.00 -5.87
CA SER A 420 8.04 11.23 -5.24
C SER A 420 6.95 11.94 -4.44
N CYS A 421 7.02 11.81 -3.13
CA CYS A 421 6.10 12.47 -2.21
C CYS A 421 6.74 12.73 -0.85
N GLY A 422 6.26 13.74 -0.14
CA GLY A 422 6.66 14.03 1.22
C GLY A 422 6.25 12.90 2.18
N GLN A 423 6.85 12.86 3.36
CA GLN A 423 6.64 11.77 4.33
C GLN A 423 5.19 11.63 4.79
N PHE A 424 4.47 12.73 4.96
CA PHE A 424 3.05 12.69 5.31
C PHE A 424 2.17 12.24 4.14
N ALA A 425 2.48 12.69 2.92
CA ALA A 425 1.78 12.24 1.72
C ALA A 425 2.02 10.74 1.46
N MET A 426 3.24 10.23 1.72
CA MET A 426 3.56 8.80 1.64
C MET A 426 2.63 7.96 2.52
N ALA A 427 2.24 8.44 3.69
CA ALA A 427 1.33 7.72 4.58
C ALA A 427 -0.06 7.45 3.95
N ALA A 428 -0.44 8.18 2.92
CA ALA A 428 -1.63 7.94 2.09
C ALA A 428 -1.31 7.14 0.83
N LEU A 429 -0.24 7.50 0.13
CA LEU A 429 0.07 6.95 -1.19
C LEU A 429 0.69 5.54 -1.15
N ARG A 430 1.09 5.05 0.02
CA ARG A 430 1.65 3.70 0.24
C ARG A 430 0.64 2.55 0.16
N TYR A 431 -0.66 2.85 0.06
CA TYR A 431 -1.70 1.82 0.02
C TYR A 431 -1.80 1.13 -1.34
N CYS A 432 -2.41 -0.07 -1.36
CA CYS A 432 -2.48 -0.91 -2.55
C CYS A 432 -3.19 -0.23 -3.73
N THR A 433 -4.31 0.45 -3.49
CA THR A 433 -5.08 1.11 -4.55
C THR A 433 -4.28 2.20 -5.28
N PRO A 434 -3.76 3.25 -4.61
CA PRO A 434 -2.92 4.22 -5.30
C PRO A 434 -1.63 3.59 -5.85
N SER A 435 -1.11 2.52 -5.22
CA SER A 435 0.06 1.81 -5.73
C SER A 435 -0.21 1.11 -7.08
N ILE A 436 -1.34 0.42 -7.23
CA ILE A 436 -1.72 -0.20 -8.51
C ILE A 436 -1.94 0.88 -9.57
N CYS A 437 -2.66 1.95 -9.25
CA CYS A 437 -2.95 3.03 -10.20
C CYS A 437 -1.68 3.77 -10.65
N THR A 438 -0.78 4.10 -9.74
CA THR A 438 0.51 4.74 -10.09
C THR A 438 1.45 3.78 -10.81
N GLY A 439 1.41 2.48 -10.45
CA GLY A 439 2.08 1.44 -11.21
C GLY A 439 1.58 1.37 -12.65
N GLN A 440 0.26 1.34 -12.86
CA GLN A 440 -0.35 1.38 -14.20
C GLN A 440 0.14 2.60 -14.99
N ALA A 441 0.17 3.77 -14.37
CA ALA A 441 0.66 4.99 -15.01
C ALA A 441 2.14 4.89 -15.40
N ALA A 442 3.00 4.41 -14.48
CA ALA A 442 4.42 4.22 -14.73
C ALA A 442 4.68 3.16 -15.83
N GLY A 443 3.93 2.05 -15.80
CA GLY A 443 4.04 0.99 -16.81
C GLY A 443 3.63 1.45 -18.20
N THR A 444 2.49 2.14 -18.31
CA THR A 444 2.03 2.73 -19.58
C THR A 444 3.06 3.72 -20.12
N ALA A 445 3.58 4.59 -19.24
CA ALA A 445 4.61 5.56 -19.64
C ALA A 445 5.89 4.88 -20.12
N ALA A 446 6.37 3.85 -19.38
CA ALA A 446 7.57 3.10 -19.74
C ALA A 446 7.42 2.38 -21.08
N GLY A 447 6.30 1.71 -21.30
CA GLY A 447 6.04 1.01 -22.54
C GLY A 447 5.94 1.97 -23.73
N LEU A 448 5.22 3.08 -23.60
CA LEU A 448 5.16 4.12 -24.64
C LEU A 448 6.53 4.74 -24.92
N ALA A 449 7.30 5.07 -23.87
CA ALA A 449 8.64 5.63 -24.01
C ALA A 449 9.60 4.67 -24.74
N ALA A 450 9.62 3.41 -24.33
CA ALA A 450 10.47 2.39 -24.94
C ALA A 450 10.15 2.13 -26.42
N ARG A 451 8.86 2.10 -26.76
CA ARG A 451 8.39 1.85 -28.13
C ARG A 451 8.58 3.05 -29.05
N ASN A 452 8.45 4.27 -28.53
CA ASN A 452 8.67 5.51 -29.29
C ASN A 452 10.15 5.93 -29.27
N ASN A 453 11.02 5.17 -28.60
CA ASN A 453 12.44 5.46 -28.45
C ASN A 453 12.71 6.87 -27.89
N VAL A 454 11.93 7.30 -26.92
CA VAL A 454 12.09 8.54 -26.16
C VAL A 454 12.36 8.22 -24.68
N SER A 455 12.95 9.17 -23.96
CA SER A 455 13.04 9.02 -22.51
C SER A 455 11.67 9.24 -21.86
N PRO A 456 11.38 8.65 -20.68
CA PRO A 456 10.18 8.98 -19.91
C PRO A 456 9.97 10.49 -19.70
N LYS A 457 11.04 11.26 -19.48
CA LYS A 457 10.97 12.72 -19.38
C LYS A 457 10.47 13.41 -20.65
N GLY A 458 10.79 12.85 -21.80
CA GLY A 458 10.42 13.38 -23.12
C GLY A 458 9.08 12.86 -23.64
N LEU A 459 8.38 12.02 -22.86
CA LEU A 459 7.11 11.47 -23.28
C LEU A 459 6.01 12.53 -23.30
N ASP A 460 5.23 12.56 -24.39
CA ASP A 460 4.04 13.40 -24.46
C ASP A 460 3.00 12.94 -23.42
N VAL A 461 2.75 13.80 -22.44
CA VAL A 461 1.80 13.54 -21.35
C VAL A 461 0.37 13.33 -21.86
N ARG A 462 -0.03 14.01 -22.93
CA ARG A 462 -1.37 13.84 -23.53
C ARG A 462 -1.51 12.45 -24.15
N LEU A 463 -0.45 11.96 -24.82
CA LEU A 463 -0.42 10.58 -25.31
C LEU A 463 -0.57 9.59 -24.16
N LEU A 464 0.17 9.80 -23.07
CA LEU A 464 0.08 8.96 -21.87
C LEU A 464 -1.33 8.96 -21.28
N GLN A 465 -1.91 10.14 -21.02
CA GLN A 465 -3.26 10.29 -20.47
C GLN A 465 -4.33 9.62 -21.35
N ASN A 466 -4.22 9.81 -22.67
CA ASN A 466 -5.17 9.20 -23.62
C ASN A 466 -5.04 7.67 -23.64
N THR A 467 -3.82 7.14 -23.52
CA THR A 467 -3.58 5.70 -23.46
C THR A 467 -4.13 5.12 -22.15
N LEU A 468 -3.88 5.78 -21.02
CA LEU A 468 -4.44 5.39 -19.72
C LEU A 468 -5.97 5.37 -19.71
N ARG A 469 -6.63 6.39 -20.30
CA ARG A 469 -8.09 6.39 -20.44
C ARG A 469 -8.59 5.22 -21.31
N LYS A 470 -7.90 4.86 -22.38
CA LYS A 470 -8.22 3.69 -23.21
C LYS A 470 -8.05 2.38 -22.44
N GLN A 471 -7.15 2.32 -21.49
CA GLN A 471 -6.96 1.20 -20.55
C GLN A 471 -7.99 1.23 -19.40
N GLY A 472 -8.96 2.14 -19.40
CA GLY A 472 -9.99 2.26 -18.36
C GLY A 472 -9.58 3.05 -17.11
N ALA A 473 -8.34 3.55 -17.03
CA ALA A 473 -7.87 4.30 -15.88
C ALA A 473 -8.52 5.69 -15.77
N LYS A 474 -8.76 6.15 -14.53
CA LYS A 474 -9.13 7.54 -14.23
C LYS A 474 -7.85 8.33 -13.97
N VAL A 475 -7.66 9.41 -14.72
CA VAL A 475 -6.36 10.13 -14.74
C VAL A 475 -6.40 11.47 -14.01
N THR A 476 -7.57 12.10 -13.89
CA THR A 476 -7.72 13.40 -13.23
C THR A 476 -9.08 13.55 -12.57
N VAL A 477 -9.12 14.24 -11.44
CA VAL A 477 -10.36 14.59 -10.73
C VAL A 477 -11.27 15.52 -11.55
N LYS A 478 -10.74 16.18 -12.57
CA LYS A 478 -11.53 16.98 -13.51
C LYS A 478 -12.52 16.15 -14.33
N ASP A 479 -12.22 14.85 -14.52
CA ASP A 479 -13.06 13.90 -15.26
C ASP A 479 -14.09 13.20 -14.35
N VAL A 480 -14.10 13.51 -13.03
CA VAL A 480 -14.95 12.85 -12.04
C VAL A 480 -16.21 13.67 -11.77
N ALA A 481 -17.36 13.00 -11.74
CA ALA A 481 -18.63 13.63 -11.43
C ALA A 481 -18.65 14.23 -10.01
N ALA A 482 -19.28 15.40 -9.84
CA ALA A 482 -19.29 16.12 -8.57
C ALA A 482 -19.87 15.28 -7.42
N GLU A 483 -20.88 14.46 -7.70
CA GLU A 483 -21.52 13.56 -6.75
C GLU A 483 -20.57 12.50 -6.18
N ALA A 484 -19.50 12.19 -6.91
CA ALA A 484 -18.47 11.28 -6.42
C ALA A 484 -17.53 11.94 -5.40
N ILE A 485 -17.38 13.25 -5.46
CA ILE A 485 -16.49 14.04 -4.60
C ILE A 485 -17.23 14.59 -3.36
N GLU A 486 -18.55 14.77 -3.46
CA GLU A 486 -19.38 15.31 -2.38
C GLU A 486 -19.15 14.64 -1.00
N PRO A 487 -19.10 13.31 -0.87
CA PRO A 487 -18.88 12.67 0.43
C PRO A 487 -17.55 13.06 1.09
N TYR A 488 -16.52 13.28 0.29
CA TYR A 488 -15.19 13.67 0.78
C TYR A 488 -15.20 15.13 1.29
N LYS A 489 -15.82 16.04 0.53
CA LYS A 489 -16.02 17.43 0.96
C LYS A 489 -16.81 17.51 2.26
N PHE A 490 -17.92 16.77 2.32
CA PHE A 490 -18.76 16.74 3.53
C PHE A 490 -17.95 16.31 4.77
N ILE A 491 -17.12 15.27 4.66
CA ILE A 491 -16.32 14.80 5.79
C ILE A 491 -15.23 15.81 6.14
N GLN A 492 -14.60 16.44 5.14
CA GLN A 492 -13.61 17.49 5.36
C GLN A 492 -14.23 18.70 6.07
N ASP A 493 -15.42 19.14 5.64
CA ASP A 493 -16.15 20.28 6.22
C ASP A 493 -16.61 20.03 7.66
N LEU A 494 -16.83 18.77 8.04
CA LEU A 494 -17.12 18.42 9.44
C LEU A 494 -15.95 18.70 10.38
N GLY A 495 -14.73 18.88 9.84
CA GLY A 495 -13.55 19.19 10.65
C GLY A 495 -13.22 18.14 11.71
N LEU A 496 -13.75 16.93 11.57
CA LEU A 496 -13.53 15.86 12.51
C LEU A 496 -12.11 15.33 12.37
N VAL A 497 -11.22 15.86 13.17
CA VAL A 497 -9.93 15.24 13.40
C VAL A 497 -10.18 13.91 14.11
N ASN A 498 -9.90 12.82 13.43
CA ASN A 498 -10.14 11.48 13.96
C ASN A 498 -9.10 11.14 15.03
N ALA A 499 -9.28 11.72 16.22
CA ALA A 499 -8.52 11.35 17.39
C ALA A 499 -8.93 9.93 17.80
N ARG A 500 -8.01 8.99 17.82
CA ARG A 500 -8.24 7.64 18.39
C ARG A 500 -8.58 7.70 19.87
N THR A 501 -8.31 8.82 20.51
CA THR A 501 -8.68 9.14 21.90
C THR A 501 -9.43 10.46 21.93
N PRO A 502 -10.67 10.51 22.40
CA PRO A 502 -11.38 11.77 22.57
C PRO A 502 -10.59 12.72 23.47
N GLY A 503 -10.38 13.97 23.04
CA GLY A 503 -9.79 15.05 23.83
C GLY A 503 -8.28 15.27 23.68
N GLU A 504 -7.53 14.47 22.94
CA GLU A 504 -6.13 14.74 22.63
C GLU A 504 -5.99 15.83 21.56
N LYS A 505 -5.24 16.88 21.88
CA LYS A 505 -4.87 17.90 20.88
C LYS A 505 -3.72 17.41 20.01
N PRO A 506 -3.68 17.82 18.73
CA PRO A 506 -2.54 17.55 17.85
C PRO A 506 -1.24 18.09 18.45
N GLN A 507 -0.18 17.27 18.44
CA GLN A 507 1.17 17.67 18.88
C GLN A 507 1.98 18.39 17.78
N VAL A 508 1.41 18.53 16.58
CA VAL A 508 2.04 19.12 15.40
C VAL A 508 1.13 20.19 14.86
N SER A 509 1.69 21.36 14.52
CA SER A 509 0.90 22.45 13.96
C SER A 509 0.48 22.16 12.52
N GLU A 510 -0.66 22.72 12.10
CA GLU A 510 -1.11 22.62 10.70
C GLU A 510 -0.09 23.22 9.71
N GLU A 511 0.64 24.26 10.15
CA GLU A 511 1.70 24.88 9.36
C GLU A 511 2.89 23.94 9.13
N ASP A 512 3.28 23.18 10.15
CA ASP A 512 4.38 22.22 10.04
C ASP A 512 4.05 21.06 9.09
N ILE A 513 2.80 20.65 9.06
CA ILE A 513 2.34 19.57 8.18
C ILE A 513 2.28 20.02 6.72
N GLY A 514 1.89 21.27 6.50
CA GLY A 514 1.77 21.83 5.17
C GLY A 514 3.09 22.02 4.44
N ARG A 515 4.20 22.01 5.15
CA ARG A 515 5.54 22.17 4.56
C ARG A 515 6.14 20.87 4.04
N PHE A 516 5.56 19.72 4.37
CA PHE A 516 6.09 18.38 4.10
C PHE A 516 4.98 17.44 3.62
#